data_63d6f5deff957f385c833243d741944b
#
_entry.id   63d6f5deff957f385c833243d741944b
#
_cell.length_a   1.000
_cell.length_b   1.000
_cell.length_c   1.000
_cell.angle_alpha   90.00
_cell.angle_beta   90.00
_cell.angle_gamma   90.00
#
_symmetry.space_group_name_H-M   'P 1'
#
loop_
_entity.id
_entity.type
_entity.pdbx_description
1 polymer ?
#
loop_
_entity_poly.entity_id
_entity_poly.type
_entity_poly.pdbx_seq_one_letter_code
_entity_poly.pdbx_strand_id
1 'polypeptide(L)'
;MVMGFTQKEVLVLMFGGKEKIKAGDEVWSRGEPFTLPVGKNYMGRIVNALGEPCDGKPAPVPDGYLPAFIMAPGVMERVPVKEALQTGVRIIDAGFPIAKGQRQLIIGDQMTGKTSLITDTILNQKGKNVICVYCAIGQSQSSFLKTIRLLREKGAMEYTVVVGGIASVPLGEQFLAPYAAAAIAEFFAQQGKDVFVGFDDLSKHAWAYRQLSLLLDRSPGREAYPGDIFYIHSQLLERAGKFIPELGGGTITFFPVVSTIQGDITGYVQTNIISITDGQLYLSTSLFQKGFKPAIDFGLSVSRIGNRAQCPAMRELSGKLRLEYLQYQELLRMTSMKADLSADAQARITRGQTISDLLTQTRSLPSSLVEQILFLYMIRKGHLDAAPQMRPKFKREIIRWMKNNHPAIIDEIDRKQTLSPQLKEELDAAMTEFMQQEAAA
;
A
#
# COMPACT_ATOMS: atom_id res chain seq x y z
N MET A 1 0.38 -26.31 -15.84
CA MET A 1 -0.35 -26.46 -14.56
C MET A 1 -1.73 -27.04 -14.84
N VAL A 2 -2.13 -28.08 -14.10
CA VAL A 2 -3.48 -28.66 -14.21
C VAL A 2 -4.50 -27.72 -13.57
N MET A 3 -5.57 -27.42 -14.29
CA MET A 3 -6.65 -26.51 -13.85
C MET A 3 -7.97 -27.26 -13.56
N GLY A 4 -8.11 -28.47 -14.05
CA GLY A 4 -9.30 -29.28 -13.84
C GLY A 4 -9.26 -30.59 -14.61
N PHE A 5 -10.28 -31.41 -14.36
CA PHE A 5 -10.48 -32.70 -15.01
C PHE A 5 -11.93 -32.82 -15.48
N THR A 6 -12.11 -33.38 -16.63
CA THR A 6 -13.39 -33.91 -17.10
C THR A 6 -13.30 -35.46 -17.07
N GLN A 7 -14.36 -36.14 -17.42
CA GLN A 7 -14.32 -37.62 -17.50
C GLN A 7 -13.34 -38.16 -18.57
N LYS A 8 -12.96 -37.34 -19.54
CA LYS A 8 -12.13 -37.74 -20.69
C LYS A 8 -10.87 -36.91 -20.88
N GLU A 9 -10.76 -35.75 -20.22
CA GLU A 9 -9.74 -34.75 -20.52
C GLU A 9 -9.16 -34.16 -19.26
N VAL A 10 -7.89 -33.75 -19.34
CA VAL A 10 -7.21 -32.94 -18.33
C VAL A 10 -7.04 -31.55 -18.87
N LEU A 11 -7.59 -30.56 -18.19
CA LEU A 11 -7.52 -29.15 -18.56
C LEU A 11 -6.22 -28.55 -18.02
N VAL A 12 -5.37 -28.05 -18.89
CA VAL A 12 -4.02 -27.61 -18.53
C VAL A 12 -3.80 -26.15 -18.94
N LEU A 13 -3.30 -25.32 -18.00
CA LEU A 13 -2.81 -23.99 -18.30
C LEU A 13 -1.31 -24.07 -18.62
N MET A 14 -0.95 -23.61 -19.82
CA MET A 14 0.43 -23.56 -20.26
C MET A 14 1.06 -22.19 -19.98
N PHE A 15 2.32 -22.20 -19.57
CA PHE A 15 3.15 -21.02 -19.39
C PHE A 15 4.32 -21.05 -20.38
N GLY A 16 4.58 -19.95 -21.07
CA GLY A 16 5.66 -19.83 -22.06
C GLY A 16 5.46 -20.71 -23.32
N GLY A 17 6.42 -20.68 -24.23
CA GLY A 17 6.65 -21.69 -25.29
C GLY A 17 5.48 -22.15 -26.17
N LYS A 18 4.43 -21.33 -26.33
CA LYS A 18 3.17 -21.68 -27.02
C LYS A 18 3.35 -22.22 -28.43
N GLU A 19 4.41 -21.83 -29.10
CA GLU A 19 4.66 -22.14 -30.51
C GLU A 19 5.19 -23.57 -30.74
N LYS A 20 5.50 -24.30 -29.66
CA LYS A 20 6.19 -25.60 -29.77
C LYS A 20 5.28 -26.81 -29.54
N ILE A 21 4.06 -26.63 -29.01
CA ILE A 21 3.15 -27.74 -28.68
C ILE A 21 2.11 -27.92 -29.78
N LYS A 22 1.99 -29.14 -30.27
CA LYS A 22 1.07 -29.55 -31.35
C LYS A 22 0.12 -30.63 -30.84
N ALA A 23 -1.03 -30.76 -31.52
CA ALA A 23 -1.91 -31.89 -31.27
C ALA A 23 -1.19 -33.21 -31.58
N GLY A 24 -1.23 -34.13 -30.64
CA GLY A 24 -0.52 -35.41 -30.68
C GLY A 24 0.79 -35.46 -29.90
N ASP A 25 1.27 -34.31 -29.38
CA ASP A 25 2.44 -34.31 -28.48
C ASP A 25 2.09 -34.99 -27.16
N GLU A 26 3.03 -35.75 -26.63
CA GLU A 26 2.87 -36.41 -25.33
C GLU A 26 3.09 -35.44 -24.17
N VAL A 27 2.25 -35.54 -23.14
CA VAL A 27 2.29 -34.72 -21.93
C VAL A 27 2.47 -35.59 -20.70
N TRP A 28 3.47 -35.28 -19.88
CA TRP A 28 3.82 -36.01 -18.67
C TRP A 28 3.55 -35.19 -17.43
N SER A 29 2.78 -35.75 -16.46
CA SER A 29 2.62 -35.14 -15.14
C SER A 29 3.79 -35.57 -14.22
N ARG A 30 4.38 -34.59 -13.51
CA ARG A 30 5.41 -34.89 -12.49
C ARG A 30 4.82 -35.36 -11.16
N GLY A 31 3.50 -35.22 -10.95
CA GLY A 31 2.84 -35.54 -9.68
C GLY A 31 3.21 -34.60 -8.52
N GLU A 32 3.90 -33.52 -8.81
CA GLU A 32 4.36 -32.52 -7.81
C GLU A 32 3.53 -31.23 -7.88
N PRO A 33 3.40 -30.49 -6.77
CA PRO A 33 2.81 -29.16 -6.79
C PRO A 33 3.57 -28.22 -7.73
N PHE A 34 2.84 -27.27 -8.34
CA PHE A 34 3.47 -26.23 -9.16
C PHE A 34 4.27 -25.29 -8.26
N THR A 35 5.58 -25.25 -8.42
CA THR A 35 6.52 -24.46 -7.63
C THR A 35 7.08 -23.27 -8.38
N LEU A 36 7.44 -22.24 -7.64
CA LEU A 36 8.03 -20.99 -8.13
C LEU A 36 9.43 -20.80 -7.55
N PRO A 37 10.39 -20.33 -8.34
CA PRO A 37 11.74 -20.08 -7.86
C PRO A 37 11.76 -18.86 -6.95
N VAL A 38 12.47 -18.95 -5.84
CA VAL A 38 12.65 -17.90 -4.83
C VAL A 38 14.10 -17.80 -4.40
N GLY A 39 14.53 -16.64 -3.91
CA GLY A 39 15.91 -16.50 -3.45
C GLY A 39 16.33 -15.04 -3.23
N LYS A 40 17.46 -14.86 -2.54
CA LYS A 40 18.06 -13.54 -2.28
C LYS A 40 18.51 -12.85 -3.57
N ASN A 41 18.90 -13.62 -4.57
CA ASN A 41 19.35 -13.12 -5.86
C ASN A 41 18.24 -12.46 -6.71
N TYR A 42 16.99 -12.53 -6.26
CA TYR A 42 15.86 -11.81 -6.85
C TYR A 42 15.80 -10.34 -6.41
N MET A 43 16.55 -9.96 -5.37
CA MET A 43 16.61 -8.58 -4.92
C MET A 43 17.15 -7.65 -6.02
N GLY A 44 16.48 -6.53 -6.26
CA GLY A 44 16.86 -5.59 -7.31
C GLY A 44 16.52 -6.01 -8.73
N ARG A 45 15.85 -7.17 -8.90
CA ARG A 45 15.54 -7.76 -10.21
C ARG A 45 14.10 -7.47 -10.64
N ILE A 46 13.91 -7.54 -11.95
CA ILE A 46 12.60 -7.51 -12.59
C ILE A 46 12.41 -8.87 -13.26
N VAL A 47 11.38 -9.59 -12.81
CA VAL A 47 11.09 -10.95 -13.27
C VAL A 47 9.63 -11.07 -13.71
N ASN A 48 9.34 -12.06 -14.55
CA ASN A 48 7.97 -12.45 -14.89
C ASN A 48 7.36 -13.35 -13.79
N ALA A 49 6.15 -13.82 -14.00
CA ALA A 49 5.44 -14.68 -13.05
C ALA A 49 6.10 -16.07 -12.85
N LEU A 50 7.00 -16.48 -13.74
CA LEU A 50 7.77 -17.73 -13.65
C LEU A 50 9.15 -17.54 -13.00
N GLY A 51 9.50 -16.30 -12.59
CA GLY A 51 10.81 -15.97 -12.05
C GLY A 51 11.89 -15.75 -13.09
N GLU A 52 11.54 -15.68 -14.38
CA GLU A 52 12.47 -15.42 -15.48
C GLU A 52 12.78 -13.92 -15.58
N PRO A 53 14.02 -13.54 -15.93
CA PRO A 53 14.44 -12.15 -15.97
C PRO A 53 13.76 -11.36 -17.10
N CYS A 54 13.27 -10.16 -16.76
CA CYS A 54 12.73 -9.17 -17.69
C CYS A 54 13.58 -7.89 -17.75
N ASP A 55 14.75 -7.88 -17.10
CA ASP A 55 15.63 -6.72 -16.95
C ASP A 55 16.88 -6.75 -17.85
N GLY A 56 16.96 -7.74 -18.76
CA GLY A 56 18.10 -7.93 -19.65
C GLY A 56 19.36 -8.48 -18.99
N LYS A 57 19.28 -8.87 -17.72
CA LYS A 57 20.40 -9.50 -16.98
C LYS A 57 20.26 -11.03 -16.99
N PRO A 58 21.33 -11.78 -16.71
CA PRO A 58 21.27 -13.23 -16.56
C PRO A 58 20.20 -13.66 -15.56
N ALA A 59 19.65 -14.87 -15.74
CA ALA A 59 18.65 -15.41 -14.83
C ALA A 59 19.19 -15.47 -13.39
N PRO A 60 18.42 -15.00 -12.40
CA PRO A 60 18.81 -15.13 -11.00
C PRO A 60 18.84 -16.61 -10.63
N VAL A 61 19.91 -17.03 -9.94
CA VAL A 61 20.00 -18.39 -9.40
C VAL A 61 19.07 -18.46 -8.18
N PRO A 62 18.07 -19.35 -8.17
CA PRO A 62 17.17 -19.48 -7.03
C PRO A 62 17.89 -20.15 -5.85
N ASP A 63 17.57 -19.71 -4.63
CA ASP A 63 18.00 -20.39 -3.40
C ASP A 63 17.08 -21.57 -3.07
N GLY A 64 15.87 -21.61 -3.64
CA GLY A 64 14.90 -22.67 -3.46
C GLY A 64 13.67 -22.49 -4.34
N TYR A 65 12.69 -23.40 -4.12
CA TYR A 65 11.40 -23.38 -4.80
C TYR A 65 10.28 -23.47 -3.76
N LEU A 66 9.27 -22.62 -3.88
CA LEU A 66 8.07 -22.66 -3.03
C LEU A 66 6.83 -22.96 -3.86
N PRO A 67 5.85 -23.73 -3.32
CA PRO A 67 4.58 -23.95 -4.02
C PRO A 67 3.85 -22.64 -4.30
N ALA A 68 3.34 -22.49 -5.52
CA ALA A 68 2.58 -21.29 -5.91
C ALA A 68 1.26 -21.19 -5.12
N PHE A 69 0.59 -22.30 -4.93
CA PHE A 69 -0.72 -22.39 -4.29
C PHE A 69 -0.59 -23.17 -2.99
N ILE A 70 -0.63 -22.44 -1.88
CA ILE A 70 -0.56 -23.00 -0.54
C ILE A 70 -1.78 -22.56 0.26
N MET A 71 -2.10 -23.34 1.28
CA MET A 71 -2.98 -22.88 2.35
C MET A 71 -2.21 -21.86 3.21
N ALA A 72 -2.85 -20.76 3.52
CA ALA A 72 -2.26 -19.75 4.40
C ALA A 72 -2.02 -20.34 5.81
N PRO A 73 -0.99 -19.86 6.53
CA PRO A 73 -0.73 -20.29 7.91
C PRO A 73 -1.96 -20.09 8.79
N GLY A 74 -2.22 -21.07 9.67
CA GLY A 74 -3.36 -21.07 10.56
C GLY A 74 -3.29 -20.03 11.69
N VAL A 75 -4.34 -19.95 12.51
CA VAL A 75 -4.42 -18.95 13.60
C VAL A 75 -3.31 -19.15 14.63
N MET A 76 -2.96 -20.43 14.93
CA MET A 76 -1.91 -20.75 15.91
C MET A 76 -0.50 -20.43 15.41
N GLU A 77 -0.33 -20.25 14.12
CA GLU A 77 0.95 -19.91 13.45
C GLU A 77 1.16 -18.40 13.29
N ARG A 78 0.24 -17.59 13.83
CA ARG A 78 0.24 -16.12 13.73
C ARG A 78 0.40 -15.45 15.07
N VAL A 79 1.04 -14.29 15.05
CA VAL A 79 1.21 -13.43 16.21
C VAL A 79 0.43 -12.12 15.99
N PRO A 80 -0.19 -11.55 17.03
CA PRO A 80 -0.86 -10.24 16.91
C PRO A 80 0.09 -9.16 16.41
N VAL A 81 -0.36 -8.38 15.42
CA VAL A 81 0.39 -7.26 14.84
C VAL A 81 0.39 -6.05 15.78
N LYS A 82 1.58 -5.48 16.06
CA LYS A 82 1.74 -4.35 17.00
C LYS A 82 2.62 -3.23 16.47
N GLU A 83 3.39 -3.49 15.42
CA GLU A 83 4.37 -2.54 14.88
C GLU A 83 3.82 -1.85 13.64
N ALA A 84 3.96 -0.51 13.55
CA ALA A 84 3.54 0.23 12.38
C ALA A 84 4.45 -0.06 11.17
N LEU A 85 3.84 -0.28 10.02
CA LEU A 85 4.49 -0.08 8.73
C LEU A 85 4.35 1.41 8.38
N GLN A 86 5.40 2.18 8.52
CA GLN A 86 5.39 3.59 8.17
C GLN A 86 5.36 3.74 6.65
N THR A 87 4.27 4.28 6.13
CA THR A 87 4.10 4.48 4.69
C THR A 87 4.81 5.74 4.19
N GLY A 88 5.08 6.69 5.08
CA GLY A 88 5.58 8.02 4.74
C GLY A 88 4.50 8.92 4.13
N VAL A 89 3.26 8.46 4.11
CA VAL A 89 2.09 9.22 3.66
C VAL A 89 1.33 9.72 4.88
N ARG A 90 1.38 11.03 5.13
CA ARG A 90 0.88 11.65 6.37
C ARG A 90 -0.55 11.27 6.71
N ILE A 91 -1.44 11.32 5.72
CA ILE A 91 -2.86 10.99 5.91
C ILE A 91 -3.06 9.52 6.29
N ILE A 92 -2.22 8.61 5.79
CA ILE A 92 -2.29 7.18 6.14
C ILE A 92 -1.74 6.97 7.54
N ASP A 93 -0.51 7.40 7.79
CA ASP A 93 0.19 7.12 9.05
C ASP A 93 -0.51 7.79 10.25
N ALA A 94 -1.16 8.95 10.02
CA ALA A 94 -1.95 9.65 11.06
C ALA A 94 -3.39 9.17 11.17
N GLY A 95 -4.10 8.97 10.04
CA GLY A 95 -5.54 8.70 10.05
C GLY A 95 -5.92 7.23 9.93
N PHE A 96 -5.10 6.42 9.26
CA PHE A 96 -5.36 5.01 8.94
C PHE A 96 -4.10 4.17 9.11
N PRO A 97 -3.50 4.13 10.32
CA PRO A 97 -2.24 3.47 10.55
C PRO A 97 -2.30 2.00 10.14
N ILE A 98 -1.21 1.54 9.56
CA ILE A 98 -1.06 0.21 9.03
C ILE A 98 0.00 -0.53 9.84
N ALA A 99 -0.29 -1.76 10.23
CA ALA A 99 0.65 -2.60 10.94
C ALA A 99 1.42 -3.52 9.98
N LYS A 100 2.66 -3.87 10.33
CA LYS A 100 3.42 -4.93 9.68
C LYS A 100 2.67 -6.25 9.84
N GLY A 101 2.37 -6.91 8.72
CA GLY A 101 1.55 -8.12 8.71
C GLY A 101 0.07 -7.89 8.38
N GLN A 102 -0.35 -6.65 8.09
CA GLN A 102 -1.73 -6.29 7.76
C GLN A 102 -2.01 -6.38 6.26
N ARG A 103 -3.28 -6.61 5.92
CA ARG A 103 -3.84 -6.49 4.57
C ARG A 103 -4.62 -5.20 4.47
N GLN A 104 -4.10 -4.21 3.76
CA GLN A 104 -4.77 -2.92 3.58
C GLN A 104 -5.14 -2.70 2.13
N LEU A 105 -6.42 -2.71 1.82
CA LEU A 105 -6.92 -2.46 0.47
C LEU A 105 -6.74 -1.00 0.07
N ILE A 106 -6.30 -0.77 -1.17
CA ILE A 106 -6.35 0.53 -1.83
C ILE A 106 -7.40 0.45 -2.93
N ILE A 107 -8.47 1.22 -2.81
CA ILE A 107 -9.61 1.17 -3.73
C ILE A 107 -9.96 2.56 -4.26
N GLY A 108 -10.35 2.67 -5.52
CA GLY A 108 -10.76 3.92 -6.16
C GLY A 108 -10.69 3.85 -7.67
N ASP A 109 -11.15 4.90 -8.34
CA ASP A 109 -11.18 4.97 -9.80
C ASP A 109 -9.79 4.98 -10.43
N GLN A 110 -9.71 4.75 -11.73
CA GLN A 110 -8.46 4.87 -12.45
C GLN A 110 -7.87 6.29 -12.30
N MET A 111 -6.53 6.38 -12.28
CA MET A 111 -5.77 7.64 -12.18
C MET A 111 -5.95 8.46 -10.88
N THR A 112 -6.57 7.92 -9.84
CA THR A 112 -6.72 8.58 -8.53
C THR A 112 -5.47 8.54 -7.65
N GLY A 113 -4.41 7.81 -8.07
CA GLY A 113 -3.13 7.75 -7.36
C GLY A 113 -2.86 6.44 -6.61
N LYS A 114 -3.60 5.35 -6.88
CA LYS A 114 -3.43 4.04 -6.22
C LYS A 114 -1.99 3.52 -6.29
N THR A 115 -1.42 3.44 -7.49
CA THR A 115 0.00 3.06 -7.72
C THR A 115 0.97 3.98 -6.98
N SER A 116 0.63 5.28 -6.86
CA SER A 116 1.49 6.23 -6.15
C SER A 116 1.60 5.91 -4.66
N LEU A 117 0.53 5.45 -4.01
CA LEU A 117 0.58 5.04 -2.60
C LEU A 117 1.50 3.83 -2.39
N ILE A 118 1.48 2.85 -3.30
CA ILE A 118 2.41 1.72 -3.23
C ILE A 118 3.85 2.20 -3.41
N THR A 119 4.10 3.01 -4.46
CA THR A 119 5.47 3.49 -4.73
C THR A 119 5.99 4.38 -3.61
N ASP A 120 5.18 5.27 -3.05
CA ASP A 120 5.58 6.14 -1.94
C ASP A 120 5.85 5.31 -0.67
N THR A 121 5.06 4.26 -0.41
CA THR A 121 5.33 3.31 0.68
C THR A 121 6.66 2.58 0.46
N ILE A 122 6.95 2.09 -0.75
CA ILE A 122 8.23 1.46 -1.10
C ILE A 122 9.38 2.44 -0.86
N LEU A 123 9.28 3.68 -1.37
CA LEU A 123 10.32 4.69 -1.20
C LEU A 123 10.61 5.00 0.27
N ASN A 124 9.60 4.94 1.12
CA ASN A 124 9.74 5.18 2.55
C ASN A 124 10.41 4.03 3.32
N GLN A 125 10.59 2.85 2.70
CA GLN A 125 11.26 1.71 3.37
C GLN A 125 12.79 1.78 3.32
N LYS A 126 13.36 2.77 2.62
CA LYS A 126 14.82 2.95 2.57
C LYS A 126 15.42 3.04 3.98
N GLY A 127 16.36 2.13 4.29
CA GLY A 127 17.03 2.07 5.59
C GLY A 127 16.21 1.49 6.75
N LYS A 128 14.97 1.00 6.50
CA LYS A 128 14.07 0.42 7.54
C LYS A 128 14.10 -1.11 7.62
N ASN A 129 15.01 -1.75 6.89
CA ASN A 129 15.15 -3.22 6.86
C ASN A 129 13.85 -3.96 6.44
N VAL A 130 13.03 -3.33 5.61
CA VAL A 130 11.84 -3.92 5.00
C VAL A 130 12.13 -4.25 3.55
N ILE A 131 11.87 -5.48 3.15
CA ILE A 131 11.97 -5.92 1.77
C ILE A 131 10.66 -5.60 1.06
N CYS A 132 10.75 -5.06 -0.14
CA CYS A 132 9.58 -4.69 -0.92
C CYS A 132 9.40 -5.61 -2.14
N VAL A 133 8.16 -5.95 -2.46
CA VAL A 133 7.80 -6.63 -3.69
C VAL A 133 6.73 -5.81 -4.40
N TYR A 134 7.02 -5.36 -5.62
CA TYR A 134 6.04 -4.69 -6.47
C TYR A 134 5.54 -5.65 -7.53
N CYS A 135 4.27 -6.01 -7.48
CA CYS A 135 3.63 -6.91 -8.43
C CYS A 135 2.71 -6.12 -9.36
N ALA A 136 3.10 -5.98 -10.62
CA ALA A 136 2.27 -5.36 -11.66
C ALA A 136 1.42 -6.43 -12.34
N ILE A 137 0.10 -6.23 -12.39
CA ILE A 137 -0.86 -7.19 -12.97
C ILE A 137 -1.70 -6.49 -14.02
N GLY A 138 -1.65 -6.94 -15.25
CA GLY A 138 -2.46 -6.42 -16.36
C GLY A 138 -2.24 -4.93 -16.68
N GLN A 139 -1.14 -4.34 -16.20
CA GLN A 139 -0.79 -2.96 -16.51
C GLN A 139 -0.22 -2.80 -17.92
N SER A 140 -0.36 -1.59 -18.50
CA SER A 140 0.34 -1.28 -19.74
C SER A 140 1.85 -1.25 -19.54
N GLN A 141 2.60 -1.67 -20.57
CA GLN A 141 4.05 -1.64 -20.53
C GLN A 141 4.63 -0.25 -20.20
N SER A 142 4.02 0.81 -20.72
CA SER A 142 4.45 2.18 -20.44
C SER A 142 4.28 2.57 -18.97
N SER A 143 3.17 2.19 -18.34
CA SER A 143 2.93 2.44 -16.90
C SER A 143 3.91 1.65 -16.04
N PHE A 144 4.13 0.39 -16.36
CA PHE A 144 5.09 -0.49 -15.70
C PHE A 144 6.52 0.07 -15.74
N LEU A 145 7.00 0.42 -16.94
CA LEU A 145 8.34 1.00 -17.11
C LEU A 145 8.50 2.34 -16.38
N LYS A 146 7.45 3.17 -16.33
CA LYS A 146 7.47 4.43 -15.58
C LYS A 146 7.66 4.19 -14.08
N THR A 147 6.97 3.19 -13.53
CA THR A 147 7.12 2.80 -12.11
C THR A 147 8.54 2.29 -11.82
N ILE A 148 9.07 1.41 -12.68
CA ILE A 148 10.44 0.89 -12.54
C ILE A 148 11.47 2.02 -12.60
N ARG A 149 11.32 2.96 -13.54
CA ARG A 149 12.21 4.11 -13.65
C ARG A 149 12.22 4.93 -12.36
N LEU A 150 11.05 5.23 -11.81
CA LEU A 150 10.93 5.94 -10.54
C LEU A 150 11.66 5.21 -9.40
N LEU A 151 11.46 3.89 -9.26
CA LEU A 151 12.12 3.09 -8.22
C LEU A 151 13.64 3.08 -8.38
N ARG A 152 14.15 3.02 -9.63
CA ARG A 152 15.58 3.09 -9.93
C ARG A 152 16.17 4.46 -9.61
N GLU A 153 15.54 5.54 -10.07
CA GLU A 153 16.00 6.91 -9.85
C GLU A 153 16.07 7.27 -8.36
N LYS A 154 15.18 6.69 -7.55
CA LYS A 154 15.15 6.89 -6.09
C LYS A 154 16.00 5.89 -5.30
N GLY A 155 16.67 4.95 -5.97
CA GLY A 155 17.51 3.92 -5.32
C GLY A 155 16.72 2.84 -4.59
N ALA A 156 15.40 2.73 -4.84
CA ALA A 156 14.55 1.77 -4.14
C ALA A 156 14.70 0.32 -4.66
N MET A 157 15.32 0.13 -5.83
CA MET A 157 15.56 -1.21 -6.36
C MET A 157 16.52 -2.04 -5.50
N GLU A 158 17.34 -1.43 -4.65
CA GLU A 158 18.27 -2.13 -3.76
C GLU A 158 17.57 -3.08 -2.77
N TYR A 159 16.33 -2.77 -2.40
CA TYR A 159 15.52 -3.56 -1.46
C TYR A 159 14.16 -3.95 -2.04
N THR A 160 14.01 -3.91 -3.38
CA THR A 160 12.74 -4.20 -4.05
C THR A 160 12.90 -5.28 -5.12
N VAL A 161 12.00 -6.26 -5.12
CA VAL A 161 11.79 -7.21 -6.21
C VAL A 161 10.58 -6.76 -7.03
N VAL A 162 10.68 -6.78 -8.36
CA VAL A 162 9.57 -6.43 -9.25
C VAL A 162 9.09 -7.67 -10.00
N VAL A 163 7.81 -7.99 -9.86
CA VAL A 163 7.15 -9.09 -10.58
C VAL A 163 6.21 -8.52 -11.63
N GLY A 164 6.42 -8.85 -12.90
CA GLY A 164 5.68 -8.32 -14.04
C GLY A 164 4.74 -9.33 -14.68
N GLY A 165 3.45 -9.24 -14.37
CA GLY A 165 2.35 -9.87 -15.11
C GLY A 165 1.60 -8.84 -15.95
N ILE A 166 2.32 -8.08 -16.83
CA ILE A 166 1.78 -6.95 -17.59
C ILE A 166 0.78 -7.39 -18.68
N ALA A 167 0.02 -6.44 -19.24
CA ALA A 167 -1.04 -6.74 -20.21
C ALA A 167 -0.57 -7.43 -21.51
N SER A 168 0.72 -7.33 -21.84
CA SER A 168 1.30 -7.97 -23.03
C SER A 168 1.68 -9.44 -22.84
N VAL A 169 1.71 -9.94 -21.59
CA VAL A 169 2.00 -11.37 -21.34
C VAL A 169 0.71 -12.21 -21.36
N PRO A 170 0.84 -13.53 -21.54
CA PRO A 170 -0.32 -14.43 -21.52
C PRO A 170 -1.16 -14.32 -20.26
N LEU A 171 -2.47 -14.57 -20.36
CA LEU A 171 -3.42 -14.52 -19.23
C LEU A 171 -2.99 -15.41 -18.05
N GLY A 172 -2.41 -16.59 -18.35
CA GLY A 172 -1.89 -17.49 -17.32
C GLY A 172 -0.80 -16.85 -16.47
N GLU A 173 0.11 -16.09 -17.08
CA GLU A 173 1.16 -15.38 -16.35
C GLU A 173 0.59 -14.19 -15.56
N GLN A 174 -0.41 -13.48 -16.08
CA GLN A 174 -1.11 -12.43 -15.33
C GLN A 174 -1.82 -12.99 -14.10
N PHE A 175 -2.43 -14.17 -14.23
CA PHE A 175 -3.05 -14.89 -13.12
C PHE A 175 -2.02 -15.38 -12.09
N LEU A 176 -0.85 -15.86 -12.53
CA LEU A 176 0.18 -16.40 -11.66
C LEU A 176 0.99 -15.34 -10.92
N ALA A 177 1.11 -14.12 -11.49
CA ALA A 177 1.99 -13.06 -10.97
C ALA A 177 1.81 -12.74 -9.48
N PRO A 178 0.60 -12.56 -8.92
CA PRO A 178 0.45 -12.29 -7.50
C PRO A 178 0.89 -13.46 -6.61
N TYR A 179 0.76 -14.70 -7.08
CA TYR A 179 1.25 -15.87 -6.35
C TYR A 179 2.78 -15.94 -6.35
N ALA A 180 3.43 -15.54 -7.45
CA ALA A 180 4.87 -15.42 -7.51
C ALA A 180 5.39 -14.35 -6.55
N ALA A 181 4.74 -13.19 -6.51
CA ALA A 181 5.07 -12.13 -5.57
C ALA A 181 4.90 -12.57 -4.10
N ALA A 182 3.83 -13.33 -3.81
CA ALA A 182 3.59 -13.88 -2.47
C ALA A 182 4.63 -14.94 -2.08
N ALA A 183 5.01 -15.86 -2.99
CA ALA A 183 6.04 -16.85 -2.74
C ALA A 183 7.42 -16.20 -2.44
N ILE A 184 7.79 -15.16 -3.20
CA ILE A 184 9.00 -14.39 -2.94
C ILE A 184 8.93 -13.72 -1.55
N ALA A 185 7.78 -13.16 -1.18
CA ALA A 185 7.58 -12.55 0.13
C ALA A 185 7.70 -13.56 1.27
N GLU A 186 7.15 -14.75 1.12
CA GLU A 186 7.24 -15.84 2.09
C GLU A 186 8.67 -16.31 2.29
N PHE A 187 9.45 -16.45 1.23
CA PHE A 187 10.86 -16.81 1.33
C PHE A 187 11.64 -15.86 2.26
N PHE A 188 11.40 -14.55 2.15
CA PHE A 188 12.07 -13.59 3.03
C PHE A 188 11.47 -13.56 4.45
N ALA A 189 10.16 -13.71 4.58
CA ALA A 189 9.51 -13.76 5.89
C ALA A 189 9.94 -14.98 6.71
N GLN A 190 10.15 -16.12 6.07
CA GLN A 190 10.72 -17.34 6.70
C GLN A 190 12.16 -17.12 7.22
N GLN A 191 12.86 -16.08 6.73
CA GLN A 191 14.18 -15.67 7.22
C GLN A 191 14.09 -14.53 8.27
N GLY A 192 12.92 -14.30 8.85
CA GLY A 192 12.70 -13.27 9.87
C GLY A 192 12.67 -11.84 9.35
N LYS A 193 12.46 -11.64 8.04
CA LYS A 193 12.39 -10.29 7.45
C LYS A 193 10.96 -9.77 7.43
N ASP A 194 10.85 -8.45 7.55
CA ASP A 194 9.61 -7.75 7.26
C ASP A 194 9.49 -7.53 5.76
N VAL A 195 8.35 -7.91 5.18
CA VAL A 195 8.10 -7.80 3.74
C VAL A 195 6.85 -6.98 3.47
N PHE A 196 6.95 -6.08 2.52
CA PHE A 196 5.84 -5.31 1.98
C PHE A 196 5.57 -5.72 0.54
N VAL A 197 4.33 -6.05 0.20
CA VAL A 197 3.93 -6.42 -1.17
C VAL A 197 2.80 -5.53 -1.66
N GLY A 198 3.00 -4.88 -2.80
CA GLY A 198 1.95 -4.15 -3.50
C GLY A 198 1.46 -4.92 -4.73
N PHE A 199 0.16 -5.26 -4.78
CA PHE A 199 -0.49 -5.89 -5.94
C PHE A 199 -1.23 -4.84 -6.76
N ASP A 200 -0.72 -4.47 -7.93
CA ASP A 200 -1.24 -3.40 -8.77
C ASP A 200 -1.66 -3.92 -10.17
N ASP A 201 -2.96 -4.32 -10.44
CA ASP A 201 -4.06 -4.38 -9.50
C ASP A 201 -4.81 -5.73 -9.56
N LEU A 202 -5.48 -6.09 -8.48
CA LEU A 202 -6.24 -7.35 -8.39
C LEU A 202 -7.53 -7.36 -9.20
N SER A 203 -8.06 -6.20 -9.64
CA SER A 203 -9.16 -6.19 -10.62
C SER A 203 -8.74 -6.83 -11.93
N LYS A 204 -7.50 -6.58 -12.37
CA LYS A 204 -6.93 -7.19 -13.58
C LYS A 204 -6.69 -8.69 -13.38
N HIS A 205 -6.25 -9.09 -12.20
CA HIS A 205 -6.13 -10.48 -11.83
C HIS A 205 -7.48 -11.21 -11.91
N ALA A 206 -8.55 -10.61 -11.35
CA ALA A 206 -9.90 -11.14 -11.45
C ALA A 206 -10.37 -11.27 -12.90
N TRP A 207 -10.07 -10.29 -13.77
CA TRP A 207 -10.40 -10.35 -15.20
C TRP A 207 -9.65 -11.47 -15.91
N ALA A 208 -8.36 -11.65 -15.61
CA ALA A 208 -7.58 -12.75 -16.18
C ALA A 208 -8.17 -14.11 -15.77
N TYR A 209 -8.53 -14.27 -14.49
CA TYR A 209 -9.14 -15.50 -14.00
C TYR A 209 -10.52 -15.76 -14.61
N ARG A 210 -11.36 -14.72 -14.78
CA ARG A 210 -12.64 -14.83 -15.47
C ARG A 210 -12.48 -15.33 -16.90
N GLN A 211 -11.53 -14.76 -17.65
CA GLN A 211 -11.25 -15.18 -19.03
C GLN A 211 -10.73 -16.61 -19.10
N LEU A 212 -9.82 -16.99 -18.20
CA LEU A 212 -9.34 -18.38 -18.11
C LEU A 212 -10.46 -19.35 -17.79
N SER A 213 -11.36 -18.99 -16.88
CA SER A 213 -12.50 -19.85 -16.50
C SER A 213 -13.51 -20.03 -17.64
N LEU A 214 -13.76 -18.99 -18.42
CA LEU A 214 -14.60 -19.09 -19.61
C LEU A 214 -13.97 -19.97 -20.70
N LEU A 215 -12.64 -19.90 -20.89
CA LEU A 215 -11.92 -20.78 -21.82
C LEU A 215 -11.91 -22.25 -21.36
N LEU A 216 -12.13 -22.50 -20.07
CA LEU A 216 -12.24 -23.83 -19.48
C LEU A 216 -13.72 -24.31 -19.37
N ASP A 217 -14.65 -23.64 -20.04
CA ASP A 217 -16.09 -23.94 -20.05
C ASP A 217 -16.71 -24.00 -18.63
N ARG A 218 -16.15 -23.26 -17.66
CA ARG A 218 -16.72 -23.16 -16.32
C ARG A 218 -17.95 -22.25 -16.33
N SER A 219 -19.03 -22.69 -15.69
CA SER A 219 -20.27 -21.92 -15.60
C SER A 219 -20.04 -20.55 -14.93
N PRO A 220 -20.40 -19.44 -15.59
CA PRO A 220 -20.26 -18.11 -15.00
C PRO A 220 -21.28 -17.88 -13.90
N GLY A 221 -20.85 -17.20 -12.82
CA GLY A 221 -21.69 -16.70 -11.75
C GLY A 221 -21.99 -15.20 -11.90
N ARG A 222 -22.06 -14.48 -10.75
CA ARG A 222 -22.35 -13.04 -10.72
C ARG A 222 -21.29 -12.25 -11.50
N GLU A 223 -21.73 -11.29 -12.32
CA GLU A 223 -20.87 -10.45 -13.20
C GLU A 223 -19.97 -11.28 -14.13
N ALA A 224 -20.42 -12.49 -14.50
CA ALA A 224 -19.68 -13.47 -15.28
C ALA A 224 -18.34 -13.94 -14.65
N TYR A 225 -18.12 -13.70 -13.36
CA TYR A 225 -17.02 -14.32 -12.62
C TYR A 225 -17.36 -15.75 -12.24
N PRO A 226 -16.37 -16.66 -12.19
CA PRO A 226 -16.58 -17.99 -11.65
C PRO A 226 -16.89 -17.94 -10.15
N GLY A 227 -17.69 -18.89 -9.66
CA GLY A 227 -18.16 -18.90 -8.27
C GLY A 227 -17.06 -18.98 -7.21
N ASP A 228 -15.87 -19.43 -7.58
CA ASP A 228 -14.71 -19.60 -6.70
C ASP A 228 -13.77 -18.37 -6.65
N ILE A 229 -14.10 -17.25 -7.32
CA ILE A 229 -13.25 -16.04 -7.34
C ILE A 229 -12.96 -15.51 -5.93
N PHE A 230 -13.94 -15.60 -5.03
CA PHE A 230 -13.74 -15.21 -3.62
C PHE A 230 -12.66 -16.06 -2.95
N TYR A 231 -12.70 -17.39 -3.14
CA TYR A 231 -11.71 -18.31 -2.62
C TYR A 231 -10.31 -18.03 -3.16
N ILE A 232 -10.18 -17.75 -4.45
CA ILE A 232 -8.92 -17.40 -5.12
C ILE A 232 -8.27 -16.17 -4.46
N HIS A 233 -9.04 -15.10 -4.24
CA HIS A 233 -8.53 -13.90 -3.58
C HIS A 233 -8.28 -14.12 -2.08
N SER A 234 -9.13 -14.89 -1.40
CA SER A 234 -8.94 -15.22 0.01
C SER A 234 -7.68 -16.03 0.23
N GLN A 235 -7.46 -17.10 -0.55
CA GLN A 235 -6.27 -17.93 -0.49
C GLN A 235 -4.98 -17.11 -0.67
N LEU A 236 -4.97 -16.17 -1.61
CA LEU A 236 -3.84 -15.28 -1.83
C LEU A 236 -3.62 -14.32 -0.66
N LEU A 237 -4.67 -13.58 -0.27
CA LEU A 237 -4.54 -12.47 0.69
C LEU A 237 -4.36 -12.96 2.13
N GLU A 238 -4.86 -14.14 2.47
CA GLU A 238 -4.65 -14.74 3.78
C GLU A 238 -3.18 -15.14 4.04
N ARG A 239 -2.32 -15.14 3.03
CA ARG A 239 -0.86 -15.39 3.18
C ARG A 239 -0.14 -14.23 3.89
N ALA A 240 -0.75 -13.04 4.02
CA ALA A 240 -0.22 -11.95 4.84
C ALA A 240 -0.39 -12.23 6.33
N GLY A 241 0.55 -11.77 7.14
CA GLY A 241 0.49 -11.91 8.59
C GLY A 241 1.82 -11.61 9.27
N LYS A 242 1.82 -11.65 10.59
CA LYS A 242 3.02 -11.77 11.42
C LYS A 242 3.09 -13.22 11.92
N PHE A 243 4.21 -13.88 11.70
CA PHE A 243 4.35 -15.31 11.96
C PHE A 243 5.09 -15.58 13.27
N ILE A 244 4.85 -16.77 13.83
CA ILE A 244 5.59 -17.27 15.00
C ILE A 244 7.06 -17.52 14.64
N PRO A 245 7.99 -17.56 15.63
CA PRO A 245 9.41 -17.80 15.40
C PRO A 245 9.70 -19.11 14.65
N GLU A 246 8.91 -20.13 14.86
CA GLU A 246 9.01 -21.45 14.21
C GLU A 246 8.82 -21.38 12.70
N LEU A 247 8.06 -20.38 12.22
CA LEU A 247 7.88 -20.04 10.80
C LEU A 247 8.78 -18.87 10.35
N GLY A 248 9.86 -18.60 11.08
CA GLY A 248 10.84 -17.57 10.78
C GLY A 248 10.60 -16.22 11.48
N GLY A 249 9.42 -15.98 12.09
CA GLY A 249 9.14 -14.77 12.88
C GLY A 249 8.98 -13.48 12.07
N GLY A 250 9.04 -13.54 10.74
CA GLY A 250 8.90 -12.38 9.86
C GLY A 250 7.46 -11.89 9.69
N THR A 251 7.29 -10.81 8.92
CA THR A 251 5.97 -10.25 8.60
C THR A 251 5.77 -10.11 7.10
N ILE A 252 4.54 -10.29 6.63
CA ILE A 252 4.14 -10.01 5.24
C ILE A 252 2.96 -9.06 5.25
N THR A 253 3.17 -7.84 4.78
CA THR A 253 2.12 -6.80 4.66
C THR A 253 1.68 -6.68 3.22
N PHE A 254 0.38 -6.78 2.96
CA PHE A 254 -0.19 -6.71 1.61
C PHE A 254 -0.95 -5.41 1.38
N PHE A 255 -0.65 -4.75 0.24
CA PHE A 255 -1.43 -3.68 -0.34
C PHE A 255 -2.08 -4.16 -1.65
N PRO A 256 -3.22 -4.86 -1.59
CA PRO A 256 -4.02 -5.11 -2.77
C PRO A 256 -4.62 -3.80 -3.28
N VAL A 257 -4.53 -3.58 -4.60
CA VAL A 257 -5.19 -2.48 -5.30
C VAL A 257 -6.40 -3.03 -6.04
N VAL A 258 -7.51 -2.30 -5.97
CA VAL A 258 -8.73 -2.59 -6.73
C VAL A 258 -9.21 -1.31 -7.40
N SER A 259 -9.58 -1.41 -8.66
CA SER A 259 -10.15 -0.32 -9.43
C SER A 259 -11.68 -0.32 -9.32
N THR A 260 -12.27 0.87 -9.16
CA THR A 260 -13.70 1.13 -9.26
C THR A 260 -14.04 1.78 -10.58
N ILE A 261 -15.32 1.82 -10.90
CA ILE A 261 -15.90 2.57 -12.02
C ILE A 261 -16.85 3.59 -11.42
N GLN A 262 -16.59 4.88 -11.64
CA GLN A 262 -17.38 6.00 -11.11
C GLN A 262 -17.57 5.99 -9.58
N GLY A 263 -16.55 5.50 -8.86
CA GLY A 263 -16.58 5.44 -7.40
C GLY A 263 -17.44 4.31 -6.82
N ASP A 264 -17.98 3.41 -7.62
CA ASP A 264 -18.81 2.30 -7.14
C ASP A 264 -17.96 1.23 -6.45
N ILE A 265 -18.16 1.08 -5.14
CA ILE A 265 -17.51 0.08 -4.29
C ILE A 265 -18.39 -1.17 -4.09
N THR A 266 -19.58 -1.21 -4.67
CA THR A 266 -20.57 -2.30 -4.48
C THR A 266 -20.38 -3.46 -5.48
N GLY A 267 -19.48 -3.31 -6.44
CA GLY A 267 -19.13 -4.36 -7.39
C GLY A 267 -18.69 -5.66 -6.73
N TYR A 268 -18.83 -6.78 -7.43
CA TYR A 268 -18.61 -8.10 -6.87
C TYR A 268 -17.16 -8.32 -6.38
N VAL A 269 -16.16 -7.96 -7.19
CA VAL A 269 -14.74 -8.07 -6.80
C VAL A 269 -14.41 -7.11 -5.67
N GLN A 270 -14.91 -5.88 -5.72
CA GLN A 270 -14.68 -4.84 -4.72
C GLN A 270 -15.17 -5.29 -3.34
N THR A 271 -16.42 -5.72 -3.23
CA THR A 271 -17.02 -6.17 -1.97
C THR A 271 -16.33 -7.41 -1.41
N ASN A 272 -15.91 -8.34 -2.28
CA ASN A 272 -15.17 -9.53 -1.86
C ASN A 272 -13.82 -9.14 -1.22
N ILE A 273 -13.03 -8.29 -1.87
CA ILE A 273 -11.71 -7.92 -1.36
C ILE A 273 -11.82 -7.02 -0.12
N ILE A 274 -12.82 -6.13 -0.03
CA ILE A 274 -13.13 -5.37 1.19
C ILE A 274 -13.36 -6.31 2.38
N SER A 275 -14.08 -7.41 2.17
CA SER A 275 -14.38 -8.37 3.24
C SER A 275 -13.18 -9.18 3.72
N ILE A 276 -12.24 -9.51 2.80
CA ILE A 276 -11.04 -10.30 3.08
C ILE A 276 -9.96 -9.44 3.79
N THR A 277 -9.92 -8.13 3.53
CA THR A 277 -8.86 -7.24 4.02
C THR A 277 -9.16 -6.66 5.40
N ASP A 278 -8.10 -6.22 6.10
CA ASP A 278 -8.18 -5.64 7.45
C ASP A 278 -8.49 -4.13 7.43
N GLY A 279 -8.91 -3.60 6.30
CA GLY A 279 -9.31 -2.23 6.08
C GLY A 279 -9.14 -1.79 4.63
N GLN A 280 -9.67 -0.61 4.31
CA GLN A 280 -9.58 -0.02 2.97
C GLN A 280 -9.20 1.46 3.03
N LEU A 281 -8.41 1.89 2.05
CA LEU A 281 -8.14 3.29 1.73
C LEU A 281 -8.90 3.62 0.44
N TYR A 282 -9.95 4.42 0.56
CA TYR A 282 -10.76 4.84 -0.57
C TYR A 282 -10.23 6.13 -1.17
N LEU A 283 -9.84 6.11 -2.45
CA LEU A 283 -9.39 7.28 -3.19
C LEU A 283 -10.54 7.87 -4.00
N SER A 284 -10.92 9.08 -3.62
CA SER A 284 -12.04 9.83 -4.21
C SER A 284 -11.59 10.65 -5.41
N THR A 285 -12.25 10.46 -6.56
CA THR A 285 -12.05 11.28 -7.77
C THR A 285 -12.35 12.76 -7.49
N SER A 286 -13.39 13.06 -6.72
CA SER A 286 -13.76 14.44 -6.38
C SER A 286 -12.70 15.15 -5.53
N LEU A 287 -12.12 14.47 -4.55
CA LEU A 287 -11.00 15.02 -3.76
C LEU A 287 -9.74 15.22 -4.61
N PHE A 288 -9.47 14.28 -5.52
CA PHE A 288 -8.35 14.39 -6.45
C PHE A 288 -8.47 15.62 -7.36
N GLN A 289 -9.65 15.85 -7.91
CA GLN A 289 -9.95 17.03 -8.75
C GLN A 289 -9.85 18.35 -7.98
N LYS A 290 -10.22 18.37 -6.70
CA LYS A 290 -10.07 19.51 -5.79
C LYS A 290 -8.61 19.77 -5.36
N GLY A 291 -7.65 18.94 -5.80
CA GLY A 291 -6.24 19.11 -5.49
C GLY A 291 -5.80 18.52 -4.14
N PHE A 292 -6.70 17.87 -3.37
CA PHE A 292 -6.34 17.16 -2.17
C PHE A 292 -5.63 15.85 -2.52
N LYS A 293 -4.35 15.75 -2.23
CA LYS A 293 -3.50 14.61 -2.61
C LYS A 293 -2.61 14.16 -1.45
N PRO A 294 -2.59 12.85 -1.14
CA PRO A 294 -3.40 11.77 -1.69
C PRO A 294 -4.90 11.96 -1.45
N ALA A 295 -5.71 11.57 -2.43
CA ALA A 295 -7.15 11.81 -2.44
C ALA A 295 -7.93 10.81 -1.56
N ILE A 296 -7.41 10.50 -0.38
CA ILE A 296 -8.00 9.53 0.56
C ILE A 296 -9.20 10.16 1.27
N ASP A 297 -10.34 9.52 1.15
CA ASP A 297 -11.58 9.92 1.81
C ASP A 297 -11.62 9.40 3.25
N PHE A 298 -11.72 10.31 4.23
CA PHE A 298 -11.76 9.96 5.65
C PHE A 298 -13.07 9.26 6.07
N GLY A 299 -14.15 9.46 5.35
CA GLY A 299 -15.46 8.85 5.62
C GLY A 299 -15.50 7.38 5.23
N LEU A 300 -15.04 7.08 4.00
CA LEU A 300 -15.09 5.74 3.40
C LEU A 300 -13.87 4.87 3.69
N SER A 301 -12.79 5.44 4.19
CA SER A 301 -11.58 4.70 4.53
C SER A 301 -11.63 4.17 5.96
N VAL A 302 -11.12 2.95 6.16
CA VAL A 302 -11.15 2.23 7.44
C VAL A 302 -9.82 1.50 7.67
N SER A 303 -9.33 1.52 8.91
CA SER A 303 -8.30 0.60 9.40
C SER A 303 -8.87 -0.15 10.60
N ARG A 304 -8.96 -1.50 10.52
CA ARG A 304 -9.50 -2.33 11.60
C ARG A 304 -8.52 -2.52 12.75
N ILE A 305 -7.22 -2.36 12.51
CA ILE A 305 -6.17 -2.42 13.54
C ILE A 305 -6.10 -1.08 14.28
N GLY A 306 -6.28 0.02 13.55
CA GLY A 306 -6.36 1.37 14.09
C GLY A 306 -5.07 1.79 14.84
N ASN A 307 -5.25 2.63 15.85
CA ASN A 307 -4.15 3.30 16.57
C ASN A 307 -3.26 2.36 17.40
N ARG A 308 -3.55 1.06 17.46
CA ARG A 308 -2.75 0.07 18.22
C ARG A 308 -1.34 -0.09 17.68
N ALA A 309 -1.17 0.11 16.38
CA ALA A 309 0.13 0.02 15.72
C ALA A 309 0.96 1.31 15.81
N GLN A 310 0.33 2.47 16.08
CA GLN A 310 1.02 3.76 16.12
C GLN A 310 1.96 3.87 17.32
N CYS A 311 3.07 4.57 17.13
CA CYS A 311 3.90 5.00 18.25
C CYS A 311 3.12 5.98 19.16
N PRO A 312 3.50 6.11 20.45
CA PRO A 312 2.75 6.92 21.40
C PRO A 312 2.57 8.38 20.98
N ALA A 313 3.62 9.02 20.41
CA ALA A 313 3.56 10.39 19.92
C ALA A 313 2.51 10.56 18.79
N MET A 314 2.51 9.69 17.79
CA MET A 314 1.53 9.72 16.71
C MET A 314 0.11 9.50 17.23
N ARG A 315 -0.07 8.53 18.12
CA ARG A 315 -1.38 8.22 18.73
C ARG A 315 -1.96 9.39 19.50
N GLU A 316 -1.13 10.07 20.29
CA GLU A 316 -1.55 11.25 21.05
C GLU A 316 -2.00 12.39 20.14
N LEU A 317 -1.21 12.66 19.09
CA LEU A 317 -1.43 13.81 18.22
C LEU A 317 -2.59 13.61 17.23
N SER A 318 -2.74 12.39 16.70
CA SER A 318 -3.72 12.09 15.65
C SER A 318 -5.13 11.78 16.15
N GLY A 319 -5.34 11.59 17.46
CA GLY A 319 -6.56 11.04 18.02
C GLY A 319 -7.87 11.77 17.66
N LYS A 320 -7.82 13.10 17.43
CA LYS A 320 -8.99 13.91 17.03
C LYS A 320 -9.01 14.30 15.55
N LEU A 321 -7.91 14.03 14.82
CA LEU A 321 -7.69 14.50 13.46
C LEU A 321 -8.84 14.11 12.51
N ARG A 322 -9.25 12.84 12.54
CA ARG A 322 -10.33 12.33 11.69
C ARG A 322 -11.65 13.05 11.95
N LEU A 323 -12.01 13.21 13.23
CA LEU A 323 -13.27 13.87 13.62
C LEU A 323 -13.29 15.33 13.18
N GLU A 324 -12.21 16.07 13.46
CA GLU A 324 -12.08 17.49 13.06
C GLU A 324 -12.18 17.67 11.54
N TYR A 325 -11.55 16.77 10.78
CA TYR A 325 -11.60 16.84 9.32
C TYR A 325 -12.98 16.48 8.75
N LEU A 326 -13.69 15.49 9.32
CA LEU A 326 -15.05 15.15 8.89
C LEU A 326 -16.04 16.27 9.19
N GLN A 327 -15.94 16.91 10.37
CA GLN A 327 -16.75 18.08 10.72
C GLN A 327 -16.50 19.25 9.75
N TYR A 328 -15.26 19.48 9.38
CA TYR A 328 -14.92 20.48 8.37
C TYR A 328 -15.56 20.18 7.01
N GLN A 329 -15.49 18.93 6.53
CA GLN A 329 -16.12 18.56 5.26
C GLN A 329 -17.65 18.75 5.30
N GLU A 330 -18.29 18.44 6.42
CA GLU A 330 -19.72 18.65 6.59
C GLU A 330 -20.09 20.13 6.56
N LEU A 331 -19.33 20.97 7.27
CA LEU A 331 -19.50 22.41 7.24
C LEU A 331 -19.34 22.98 5.83
N LEU A 332 -18.37 22.53 5.05
CA LEU A 332 -18.21 22.95 3.67
C LEU A 332 -19.41 22.61 2.78
N ARG A 333 -20.04 21.45 3.00
CA ARG A 333 -21.28 21.07 2.28
C ARG A 333 -22.44 22.02 2.65
N MET A 334 -22.59 22.35 3.93
CA MET A 334 -23.62 23.28 4.40
C MET A 334 -23.40 24.71 3.89
N THR A 335 -22.15 25.17 3.88
CA THR A 335 -21.78 26.53 3.43
C THR A 335 -22.03 26.74 1.93
N SER A 336 -21.95 25.68 1.12
CA SER A 336 -22.30 25.75 -0.31
C SER A 336 -23.77 26.11 -0.56
N MET A 337 -24.63 26.04 0.48
CA MET A 337 -26.06 26.38 0.44
C MET A 337 -26.38 27.80 0.93
N LYS A 338 -25.37 28.72 0.99
CA LYS A 338 -25.54 30.15 1.36
C LYS A 338 -26.09 30.42 2.78
N ALA A 339 -25.58 29.75 3.79
CA ALA A 339 -25.85 30.09 5.19
C ALA A 339 -24.82 31.09 5.73
N ASP A 340 -25.27 32.11 6.48
CA ASP A 340 -24.37 32.94 7.29
C ASP A 340 -23.68 32.09 8.35
N LEU A 341 -22.37 32.14 8.38
CA LEU A 341 -21.57 31.33 9.29
C LEU A 341 -21.36 32.04 10.61
N SER A 342 -21.61 31.33 11.71
CA SER A 342 -21.20 31.79 13.03
C SER A 342 -19.65 31.84 13.13
N ALA A 343 -19.13 32.63 14.08
CA ALA A 343 -17.68 32.71 14.32
C ALA A 343 -17.07 31.35 14.67
N ASP A 344 -17.79 30.48 15.40
CA ASP A 344 -17.35 29.10 15.69
C ASP A 344 -17.28 28.25 14.45
N ALA A 345 -18.25 28.33 13.55
CA ALA A 345 -18.22 27.60 12.28
C ALA A 345 -17.04 28.07 11.40
N GLN A 346 -16.76 29.37 11.37
CA GLN A 346 -15.62 29.93 10.64
C GLN A 346 -14.28 29.43 11.22
N ALA A 347 -14.13 29.35 12.55
CA ALA A 347 -12.95 28.83 13.21
C ALA A 347 -12.72 27.35 12.85
N ARG A 348 -13.78 26.51 12.81
CA ARG A 348 -13.71 25.11 12.41
C ARG A 348 -13.34 24.94 10.93
N ILE A 349 -13.82 25.84 10.06
CA ILE A 349 -13.42 25.84 8.64
C ILE A 349 -11.93 26.16 8.50
N THR A 350 -11.44 27.18 9.19
CA THR A 350 -10.02 27.56 9.19
C THR A 350 -9.15 26.41 9.69
N ARG A 351 -9.58 25.77 10.78
CA ARG A 351 -8.93 24.57 11.35
C ARG A 351 -8.87 23.43 10.35
N GLY A 352 -9.99 23.10 9.70
CA GLY A 352 -10.07 22.05 8.68
C GLY A 352 -9.22 22.34 7.44
N GLN A 353 -9.12 23.61 7.04
CA GLN A 353 -8.20 24.02 5.96
C GLN A 353 -6.74 23.78 6.36
N THR A 354 -6.33 24.12 7.59
CA THR A 354 -5.00 23.83 8.10
C THR A 354 -4.70 22.33 8.04
N ILE A 355 -5.63 21.50 8.50
CA ILE A 355 -5.50 20.04 8.43
C ILE A 355 -5.34 19.58 6.96
N SER A 356 -6.20 20.07 6.06
CA SER A 356 -6.16 19.73 4.64
C SER A 356 -4.82 20.10 3.99
N ASP A 357 -4.34 21.33 4.23
CA ASP A 357 -3.10 21.82 3.68
C ASP A 357 -1.88 21.02 4.17
N LEU A 358 -1.82 20.70 5.46
CA LEU A 358 -0.69 19.97 6.04
C LEU A 358 -0.71 18.48 5.70
N LEU A 359 -1.87 17.87 5.50
CA LEU A 359 -1.98 16.48 5.06
C LEU A 359 -1.76 16.31 3.56
N THR A 360 -1.98 17.35 2.77
CA THR A 360 -1.68 17.31 1.31
C THR A 360 -0.19 17.12 1.10
N GLN A 361 0.20 16.13 0.30
CA GLN A 361 1.59 15.72 0.10
C GLN A 361 1.93 15.57 -1.37
N THR A 362 3.14 15.98 -1.74
CA THR A 362 3.66 15.79 -3.10
C THR A 362 4.07 14.33 -3.29
N ARG A 363 3.72 13.78 -4.44
CA ARG A 363 4.09 12.43 -4.86
C ARG A 363 5.60 12.22 -4.84
N SER A 364 6.03 11.01 -4.51
CA SER A 364 7.44 10.55 -4.48
C SER A 364 8.33 11.33 -3.51
N LEU A 365 7.72 11.93 -2.48
CA LEU A 365 8.36 12.61 -1.36
C LEU A 365 7.74 12.13 -0.04
N PRO A 366 8.08 10.91 0.41
CA PRO A 366 7.58 10.40 1.68
C PRO A 366 8.10 11.24 2.85
N SER A 367 7.24 11.50 3.83
CA SER A 367 7.59 12.20 5.07
C SER A 367 8.17 11.25 6.11
N SER A 368 9.25 11.66 6.77
CA SER A 368 9.79 10.91 7.92
C SER A 368 8.83 10.94 9.11
N LEU A 369 9.00 10.00 10.05
CA LEU A 369 8.17 9.95 11.26
C LEU A 369 8.27 11.26 12.05
N VAL A 370 9.47 11.80 12.22
CA VAL A 370 9.72 13.07 12.93
C VAL A 370 8.99 14.22 12.25
N GLU A 371 9.11 14.32 10.91
CA GLU A 371 8.38 15.33 10.14
C GLU A 371 6.87 15.23 10.34
N GLN A 372 6.31 14.03 10.31
CA GLN A 372 4.89 13.81 10.56
C GLN A 372 4.46 14.23 11.98
N ILE A 373 5.28 13.93 12.98
CA ILE A 373 5.03 14.36 14.37
C ILE A 373 5.03 15.89 14.47
N LEU A 374 6.01 16.58 13.86
CA LEU A 374 6.05 18.04 13.85
C LEU A 374 4.80 18.65 13.18
N PHE A 375 4.36 18.10 12.04
CA PHE A 375 3.14 18.55 11.36
C PHE A 375 1.89 18.36 12.24
N LEU A 376 1.74 17.20 12.84
CA LEU A 376 0.60 16.90 13.72
C LEU A 376 0.64 17.74 15.00
N TYR A 377 1.83 18.02 15.53
CA TYR A 377 2.01 18.89 16.69
C TYR A 377 1.53 20.31 16.38
N MET A 378 1.91 20.89 15.25
CA MET A 378 1.45 22.20 14.81
C MET A 378 -0.07 22.25 14.54
N ILE A 379 -0.63 21.19 13.95
CA ILE A 379 -2.07 21.02 13.85
C ILE A 379 -2.68 21.02 15.24
N ARG A 380 -2.15 20.26 16.19
CA ARG A 380 -2.71 20.13 17.54
C ARG A 380 -2.72 21.45 18.30
N LYS A 381 -1.66 22.26 18.17
CA LYS A 381 -1.52 23.57 18.85
C LYS A 381 -2.32 24.70 18.19
N GLY A 382 -2.66 24.59 16.91
CA GLY A 382 -3.48 25.58 16.20
C GLY A 382 -2.71 26.86 15.77
N HIS A 383 -1.39 26.91 15.91
CA HIS A 383 -0.60 28.10 15.54
C HIS A 383 -0.78 28.51 14.06
N LEU A 384 -0.94 27.56 13.15
CA LEU A 384 -1.14 27.81 11.73
C LEU A 384 -2.61 28.16 11.37
N ASP A 385 -3.54 28.08 12.31
CA ASP A 385 -4.91 28.51 12.11
C ASP A 385 -4.98 30.04 12.08
N ALA A 386 -4.21 30.70 12.97
CA ALA A 386 -4.07 32.14 13.04
C ALA A 386 -3.20 32.75 11.92
N ALA A 387 -2.32 31.97 11.31
CA ALA A 387 -1.38 32.41 10.29
C ALA A 387 -1.42 31.53 9.01
N PRO A 388 -2.52 31.54 8.23
CA PRO A 388 -2.68 30.67 7.06
C PRO A 388 -1.57 30.85 6.00
N GLN A 389 -1.05 32.06 5.82
CA GLN A 389 0.02 32.39 4.90
C GLN A 389 1.34 31.66 5.22
N MET A 390 1.53 31.23 6.46
CA MET A 390 2.75 30.52 6.89
C MET A 390 2.72 29.02 6.54
N ARG A 391 1.55 28.43 6.25
CA ARG A 391 1.41 26.98 5.98
C ARG A 391 2.32 26.48 4.86
N PRO A 392 2.43 27.13 3.68
CA PRO A 392 3.33 26.67 2.62
C PRO A 392 4.81 26.73 3.01
N LYS A 393 5.21 27.77 3.75
CA LYS A 393 6.59 27.98 4.22
C LYS A 393 6.94 26.93 5.28
N PHE A 394 6.07 26.76 6.28
CA PHE A 394 6.19 25.70 7.27
C PHE A 394 6.40 24.33 6.63
N LYS A 395 5.57 23.99 5.67
CA LYS A 395 5.60 22.70 4.96
C LYS A 395 6.93 22.40 4.26
N ARG A 396 7.59 23.42 3.74
CA ARG A 396 8.85 23.28 2.98
C ARG A 396 10.08 23.30 3.87
N GLU A 397 10.04 24.05 4.96
CA GLU A 397 11.26 24.49 5.65
C GLU A 397 11.41 23.94 7.06
N ILE A 398 10.30 23.58 7.73
CA ILE A 398 10.34 23.21 9.15
C ILE A 398 11.34 22.10 9.49
N ILE A 399 11.38 21.02 8.68
CA ILE A 399 12.30 19.91 8.99
C ILE A 399 13.78 20.31 8.84
N ARG A 400 14.08 21.14 7.84
CA ARG A 400 15.42 21.67 7.62
C ARG A 400 15.81 22.65 8.74
N TRP A 401 14.89 23.55 9.07
CA TRP A 401 15.08 24.53 10.12
C TRP A 401 15.32 23.86 11.49
N MET A 402 14.48 22.88 11.85
CA MET A 402 14.62 22.10 13.09
C MET A 402 15.95 21.33 13.15
N LYS A 403 16.38 20.73 12.04
CA LYS A 403 17.68 20.04 12.00
C LYS A 403 18.87 20.98 12.21
N ASN A 404 18.76 22.21 11.76
CA ASN A 404 19.84 23.20 11.88
C ASN A 404 19.88 23.86 13.27
N ASN A 405 18.70 24.18 13.84
CA ASN A 405 18.60 24.96 15.07
C ASN A 405 18.37 24.10 16.32
N HIS A 406 17.63 23.00 16.20
CA HIS A 406 17.23 22.13 17.30
C HIS A 406 17.44 20.63 17.01
N PRO A 407 18.66 20.19 16.62
CA PRO A 407 18.91 18.79 16.26
C PRO A 407 18.61 17.82 17.40
N ALA A 408 18.86 18.21 18.65
CA ALA A 408 18.62 17.38 19.83
C ALA A 408 17.12 16.98 19.96
N ILE A 409 16.20 17.88 19.64
CA ILE A 409 14.75 17.60 19.64
C ILE A 409 14.40 16.54 18.58
N ILE A 410 14.99 16.67 17.38
CA ILE A 410 14.80 15.71 16.28
C ILE A 410 15.27 14.32 16.70
N ASP A 411 16.48 14.22 17.25
CA ASP A 411 17.10 12.95 17.67
C ASP A 411 16.30 12.30 18.82
N GLU A 412 15.80 13.13 19.76
CA GLU A 412 14.98 12.63 20.86
C GLU A 412 13.64 12.07 20.38
N ILE A 413 12.96 12.77 19.49
CA ILE A 413 11.69 12.30 18.88
C ILE A 413 11.92 10.99 18.13
N ASP A 414 12.97 10.92 17.31
CA ASP A 414 13.26 9.73 16.49
C ASP A 414 13.55 8.51 17.36
N ARG A 415 14.36 8.70 18.43
CA ARG A 415 14.74 7.62 19.33
C ARG A 415 13.63 7.17 20.26
N LYS A 416 12.92 8.11 20.92
CA LYS A 416 11.92 7.78 21.95
C LYS A 416 10.53 7.56 21.39
N GLN A 417 10.19 8.20 20.30
CA GLN A 417 8.85 8.16 19.66
C GLN A 417 7.69 8.48 20.62
N THR A 418 8.01 9.26 21.69
CA THR A 418 7.09 9.73 22.71
C THR A 418 7.30 11.22 22.95
N LEU A 419 6.28 11.93 23.40
CA LEU A 419 6.36 13.34 23.73
C LEU A 419 6.26 13.53 25.24
N SER A 420 7.41 13.65 25.93
CA SER A 420 7.44 14.01 27.35
C SER A 420 6.95 15.45 27.57
N PRO A 421 6.50 15.82 28.79
CA PRO A 421 6.13 17.19 29.09
C PRO A 421 7.25 18.18 28.76
N GLN A 422 8.48 17.88 29.14
CA GLN A 422 9.67 18.70 28.85
C GLN A 422 9.88 18.88 27.34
N LEU A 423 9.82 17.79 26.56
CA LEU A 423 9.99 17.84 25.11
C LEU A 423 8.87 18.66 24.44
N LYS A 424 7.65 18.67 24.99
CA LYS A 424 6.55 19.52 24.52
C LYS A 424 6.85 21.00 24.76
N GLU A 425 7.42 21.37 25.92
CA GLU A 425 7.83 22.75 26.19
C GLU A 425 8.93 23.20 25.25
N GLU A 426 9.94 22.36 25.01
CA GLU A 426 11.01 22.63 24.04
C GLU A 426 10.46 22.77 22.60
N LEU A 427 9.52 21.91 22.21
CA LEU A 427 8.82 22.01 20.92
C LEU A 427 8.00 23.29 20.81
N ASP A 428 7.28 23.70 21.85
CA ASP A 428 6.50 24.95 21.84
C ASP A 428 7.43 26.17 21.68
N ALA A 429 8.56 26.19 22.36
CA ALA A 429 9.57 27.24 22.21
C ALA A 429 10.13 27.29 20.78
N ALA A 430 10.56 26.13 20.25
CA ALA A 430 11.13 26.03 18.92
C ALA A 430 10.13 26.40 17.82
N MET A 431 8.86 25.98 17.96
CA MET A 431 7.80 26.35 16.99
C MET A 431 7.47 27.84 17.03
N THR A 432 7.48 28.45 18.22
CA THR A 432 7.27 29.90 18.38
C THR A 432 8.41 30.67 17.72
N GLU A 433 9.66 30.25 17.95
CA GLU A 433 10.86 30.83 17.35
C GLU A 433 10.79 30.74 15.81
N PHE A 434 10.47 29.57 15.26
CA PHE A 434 10.27 29.39 13.82
C PHE A 434 9.23 30.37 13.27
N MET A 435 8.06 30.47 13.92
CA MET A 435 6.99 31.36 13.48
C MET A 435 7.39 32.85 13.52
N GLN A 436 8.17 33.28 14.52
CA GLN A 436 8.67 34.65 14.63
C GLN A 436 9.73 34.98 13.58
N GLN A 437 10.71 34.10 13.38
CA GLN A 437 11.77 34.30 12.39
C GLN A 437 11.22 34.36 10.98
N GLU A 438 10.30 33.46 10.67
CA GLU A 438 9.71 33.36 9.34
C GLU A 438 8.60 34.40 9.05
N ALA A 439 8.04 35.03 10.07
CA ALA A 439 7.16 36.19 9.94
C ALA A 439 7.93 37.49 9.72
N ALA A 440 9.19 37.57 10.17
CA ALA A 440 10.07 38.72 9.99
C ALA A 440 10.84 38.73 8.65
N ALA A 441 10.94 37.55 7.98
CA ALA A 441 11.58 37.36 6.69
C ALA A 441 10.57 37.40 5.53
#